data_a6dcdd58091aa851840c2c0a3c5137e3
#
_entry.id   a6dcdd58091aa851840c2c0a3c5137e3
#
_cell.length_a   1.000
_cell.length_b   1.000
_cell.length_c   1.000
_cell.angle_alpha   90.00
_cell.angle_beta   90.00
_cell.angle_gamma   90.00
#
_symmetry.space_group_name_H-M   'P 1'
#
loop_
_entity.id
_entity.type
_entity.pdbx_description
1 polymer ?
#
loop_
_entity_poly.entity_id
_entity_poly.type
_entity_poly.pdbx_seq_one_letter_code
_entity_poly.pdbx_strand_id
1 'polypeptide(L)'
;TLLRGVSLSWDGGDPYGSQAKFMPSQASLDALAQEYGYNTVHLYLEGDSSGNTDPVGYNAADCDILVERCAKANLYLIITIGCNGENGAIHSMDFILDFWRFYGPRYKDRTHVLFESKNEPVHFTAAHWVPKDWEDQMLMYETIRAAAPHTMVLLLSYMGFRYEGAVSDAVRYLTTHGVDWSNAAVA
;
A
#
# COMPACT_ATOMS: atom_id res chain seq x y z
N THR A 1 15.68 9.10 -0.98
CA THR A 1 15.60 8.50 -2.33
C THR A 1 14.24 8.85 -2.93
N LEU A 2 14.22 9.39 -4.16
CA LEU A 2 12.98 9.59 -4.90
C LEU A 2 12.54 8.24 -5.47
N LEU A 3 11.35 7.77 -5.12
CA LEU A 3 10.75 6.56 -5.68
C LEU A 3 10.14 6.87 -7.04
N ARG A 4 10.48 6.07 -8.05
CA ARG A 4 9.97 6.15 -9.42
C ARG A 4 9.67 4.74 -9.88
N GLY A 5 8.43 4.46 -10.23
CA GLY A 5 8.05 3.09 -10.48
C GLY A 5 6.85 2.87 -11.37
N VAL A 6 6.43 1.64 -11.40
CA VAL A 6 5.24 1.15 -12.10
C VAL A 6 4.35 0.41 -11.12
N SER A 7 3.07 0.34 -11.41
CA SER A 7 2.10 -0.40 -10.58
C SER A 7 1.78 -1.76 -11.18
N LEU A 8 1.55 -2.73 -10.31
CA LEU A 8 1.00 -4.05 -10.60
C LEU A 8 -0.28 -4.22 -9.78
N SER A 9 -1.33 -4.72 -10.40
CA SER A 9 -2.61 -4.98 -9.75
C SER A 9 -2.89 -6.49 -9.76
N TRP A 10 -3.00 -7.08 -8.58
CA TRP A 10 -3.34 -8.49 -8.36
C TRP A 10 -4.61 -8.67 -7.53
N ASP A 11 -5.31 -7.59 -7.33
CA ASP A 11 -6.48 -7.50 -6.47
C ASP A 11 -7.78 -8.01 -7.11
N GLY A 12 -7.70 -8.51 -8.35
CA GLY A 12 -8.84 -9.10 -9.06
C GLY A 12 -9.95 -8.12 -9.45
N GLY A 13 -9.86 -6.89 -9.00
CA GLY A 13 -10.88 -5.86 -9.17
C GLY A 13 -10.42 -4.65 -9.94
N ASP A 14 -9.70 -4.83 -11.04
CA ASP A 14 -9.35 -3.70 -11.90
C ASP A 14 -10.61 -2.99 -12.41
N PRO A 15 -10.92 -1.76 -11.95
CA PRO A 15 -12.07 -1.01 -12.43
C PRO A 15 -11.94 -0.62 -13.91
N TYR A 16 -10.78 -0.80 -14.51
CA TYR A 16 -10.48 -0.47 -15.90
C TYR A 16 -10.50 -1.70 -16.84
N GLY A 17 -10.88 -2.87 -16.34
CA GLY A 17 -11.03 -4.09 -17.13
C GLY A 17 -10.14 -5.22 -16.62
N SER A 18 -10.73 -6.38 -16.41
CA SER A 18 -10.09 -7.56 -15.84
C SER A 18 -8.80 -7.93 -16.57
N GLN A 19 -7.68 -7.43 -16.09
CA GLN A 19 -6.39 -7.91 -16.52
C GLN A 19 -6.09 -9.21 -15.77
N ALA A 20 -5.70 -10.22 -16.51
CA ALA A 20 -5.14 -11.40 -15.88
C ALA A 20 -3.92 -10.98 -15.05
N LYS A 21 -3.81 -11.51 -13.84
CA LYS A 21 -2.66 -11.29 -12.96
C LYS A 21 -1.35 -11.44 -13.72
N PHE A 22 -0.57 -10.39 -13.79
CA PHE A 22 0.72 -10.37 -14.47
C PHE A 22 1.85 -10.54 -13.46
N MET A 23 2.65 -11.58 -13.63
CA MET A 23 3.88 -11.81 -12.89
C MET A 23 5.08 -11.42 -13.75
N PRO A 24 5.76 -10.29 -13.44
CA PRO A 24 6.94 -9.89 -14.22
C PRO A 24 8.08 -10.90 -14.10
N SER A 25 8.75 -11.19 -15.21
CA SER A 25 9.97 -12.01 -15.23
C SER A 25 11.14 -11.25 -14.57
N GLN A 26 12.18 -11.96 -14.16
CA GLN A 26 13.41 -11.31 -13.69
C GLN A 26 13.97 -10.35 -14.76
N ALA A 27 14.03 -10.78 -16.00
CA ALA A 27 14.52 -9.94 -17.09
C ALA A 27 13.72 -8.66 -17.29
N SER A 28 12.39 -8.72 -17.10
CA SER A 28 11.54 -7.52 -17.18
C SER A 28 11.83 -6.53 -16.03
N LEU A 29 12.08 -7.02 -14.81
CA LEU A 29 12.45 -6.18 -13.69
C LEU A 29 13.87 -5.60 -13.82
N ASP A 30 14.80 -6.39 -14.33
CA ASP A 30 16.16 -5.92 -14.62
C ASP A 30 16.15 -4.80 -15.67
N ALA A 31 15.37 -4.96 -16.74
CA ALA A 31 15.18 -3.92 -17.75
C ALA A 31 14.52 -2.66 -17.16
N LEU A 32 13.52 -2.83 -16.30
CA LEU A 32 12.86 -1.73 -15.59
C LEU A 32 13.88 -0.87 -14.84
N ALA A 33 14.80 -1.51 -14.12
CA ALA A 33 15.81 -0.83 -13.34
C ALA A 33 16.94 -0.24 -14.21
N GLN A 34 17.48 -1.02 -15.16
CA GLN A 34 18.72 -0.71 -15.86
C GLN A 34 18.50 0.12 -17.13
N GLU A 35 17.42 -0.14 -17.85
CA GLU A 35 17.14 0.55 -19.12
C GLU A 35 16.23 1.76 -18.93
N TYR A 36 15.21 1.64 -18.07
CA TYR A 36 14.23 2.71 -17.87
C TYR A 36 14.49 3.58 -16.63
N GLY A 37 15.45 3.18 -15.77
CA GLY A 37 15.85 3.96 -14.59
C GLY A 37 14.79 4.05 -13.50
N TYR A 38 13.84 3.11 -13.46
CA TYR A 38 12.92 2.97 -12.35
C TYR A 38 13.60 2.29 -11.17
N ASN A 39 13.10 2.53 -9.97
CA ASN A 39 13.65 1.95 -8.74
C ASN A 39 12.56 1.33 -7.85
N THR A 40 11.31 1.29 -8.29
CA THR A 40 10.18 0.89 -7.45
C THR A 40 9.13 0.15 -8.26
N VAL A 41 8.56 -0.87 -7.66
CA VAL A 41 7.30 -1.52 -8.07
C VAL A 41 6.27 -1.26 -6.99
N HIS A 42 5.06 -0.84 -7.35
CA HIS A 42 3.93 -0.65 -6.46
C HIS A 42 2.91 -1.76 -6.71
N LEU A 43 2.66 -2.59 -5.71
CA LEU A 43 1.86 -3.80 -5.82
C LEU A 43 0.56 -3.68 -5.03
N TYR A 44 -0.55 -3.72 -5.75
CA TYR A 44 -1.88 -3.93 -5.18
C TYR A 44 -2.12 -5.43 -5.05
N LEU A 45 -2.18 -5.95 -3.82
CA LEU A 45 -2.40 -7.37 -3.55
C LEU A 45 -3.90 -7.73 -3.55
N GLU A 46 -4.38 -8.37 -2.50
CA GLU A 46 -5.79 -8.69 -2.38
C GLU A 46 -6.64 -7.42 -2.27
N GLY A 47 -7.86 -7.50 -2.74
CA GLY A 47 -8.81 -6.42 -2.70
C GLY A 47 -10.01 -6.69 -1.80
N ASP A 48 -10.54 -5.62 -1.23
CA ASP A 48 -11.79 -5.61 -0.50
C ASP A 48 -12.84 -4.80 -1.27
N SER A 49 -13.24 -5.29 -2.44
CA SER A 49 -14.33 -4.68 -3.19
C SER A 49 -15.56 -5.57 -3.26
N SER A 50 -16.73 -4.95 -3.29
CA SER A 50 -17.98 -5.66 -3.49
C SER A 50 -17.95 -6.44 -4.81
N GLY A 51 -17.77 -7.74 -4.75
CA GLY A 51 -17.85 -8.64 -5.90
C GLY A 51 -16.60 -9.43 -6.22
N ASN A 52 -15.44 -9.11 -5.66
CA ASN A 52 -14.21 -9.87 -5.88
C ASN A 52 -13.24 -9.70 -4.73
N THR A 53 -13.51 -10.34 -3.62
CA THR A 53 -12.59 -10.37 -2.46
C THR A 53 -11.80 -11.65 -2.50
N ASP A 54 -10.54 -11.55 -2.85
CA ASP A 54 -9.62 -12.64 -2.56
C ASP A 54 -9.37 -12.70 -1.04
N PRO A 55 -9.35 -13.90 -0.45
CA PRO A 55 -9.02 -14.01 0.97
C PRO A 55 -7.60 -13.52 1.25
N VAL A 56 -7.37 -13.02 2.46
CA VAL A 56 -6.04 -12.60 2.90
C VAL A 56 -5.03 -13.73 2.70
N GLY A 57 -3.91 -13.42 2.07
CA GLY A 57 -2.86 -14.38 1.75
C GLY A 57 -3.05 -15.16 0.45
N TYR A 58 -4.10 -14.89 -0.32
CA TYR A 58 -4.36 -15.54 -1.60
C TYR A 58 -3.17 -15.42 -2.58
N ASN A 59 -2.56 -14.25 -2.64
CA ASN A 59 -1.41 -13.98 -3.49
C ASN A 59 -0.04 -14.17 -2.80
N ALA A 60 0.01 -14.68 -1.58
CA ALA A 60 1.23 -14.68 -0.78
C ALA A 60 2.41 -15.42 -1.44
N ALA A 61 2.17 -16.57 -2.06
CA ALA A 61 3.22 -17.35 -2.71
C ALA A 61 3.84 -16.60 -3.92
N ASP A 62 3.01 -15.93 -4.69
CA ASP A 62 3.47 -15.13 -5.82
C ASP A 62 4.16 -13.84 -5.36
N CYS A 63 3.66 -13.25 -4.27
CA CYS A 63 4.30 -12.08 -3.67
C CYS A 63 5.70 -12.41 -3.16
N ASP A 64 5.94 -13.59 -2.56
CA ASP A 64 7.28 -14.05 -2.18
C ASP A 64 8.22 -14.08 -3.39
N ILE A 65 7.75 -14.60 -4.53
CA ILE A 65 8.55 -14.64 -5.76
C ILE A 65 8.88 -13.21 -6.23
N LEU A 66 7.91 -12.31 -6.21
CA LEU A 66 8.11 -10.92 -6.62
C LEU A 66 9.08 -10.19 -5.68
N VAL A 67 8.97 -10.39 -4.37
CA VAL A 67 9.89 -9.84 -3.37
C VAL A 67 11.34 -10.23 -3.68
N GLU A 68 11.59 -11.52 -3.94
CA GLU A 68 12.94 -11.99 -4.29
C GLU A 68 13.43 -11.44 -5.64
N ARG A 69 12.55 -11.31 -6.63
CA ARG A 69 12.90 -10.73 -7.93
C ARG A 69 13.21 -9.24 -7.84
N CYS A 70 12.43 -8.47 -7.07
CA CYS A 70 12.70 -7.06 -6.82
C CYS A 70 14.04 -6.86 -6.11
N ALA A 71 14.35 -7.68 -5.10
CA ALA A 71 15.64 -7.65 -4.43
C ALA A 71 16.81 -7.84 -5.40
N LYS A 72 16.72 -8.85 -6.30
CA LYS A 72 17.75 -9.14 -7.31
C LYS A 72 17.91 -8.00 -8.33
N ALA A 73 16.82 -7.34 -8.70
CA ALA A 73 16.83 -6.21 -9.61
C ALA A 73 17.19 -4.88 -8.93
N ASN A 74 17.45 -4.88 -7.62
CA ASN A 74 17.68 -3.68 -6.81
C ASN A 74 16.52 -2.67 -6.88
N LEU A 75 15.30 -3.19 -6.86
CA LEU A 75 14.06 -2.42 -6.84
C LEU A 75 13.43 -2.45 -5.44
N TYR A 76 12.87 -1.34 -5.03
CA TYR A 76 11.93 -1.31 -3.92
C TYR A 76 10.60 -1.93 -4.34
N LEU A 77 9.92 -2.56 -3.40
CA LEU A 77 8.55 -3.05 -3.56
C LEU A 77 7.64 -2.39 -2.53
N ILE A 78 6.68 -1.60 -2.98
CA ILE A 78 5.62 -1.08 -2.14
C ILE A 78 4.46 -2.05 -2.20
N ILE A 79 4.03 -2.56 -1.06
CA ILE A 79 2.88 -3.44 -0.92
C ILE A 79 1.72 -2.65 -0.32
N THR A 80 0.57 -2.73 -0.96
CA THR A 80 -0.68 -2.15 -0.47
C THR A 80 -1.85 -3.09 -0.70
N ILE A 81 -2.95 -2.83 -0.01
CA ILE A 81 -4.23 -3.46 -0.28
C ILE A 81 -4.79 -2.89 -1.57
N GLY A 82 -5.16 -3.78 -2.48
CA GLY A 82 -5.85 -3.40 -3.70
C GLY A 82 -7.31 -3.04 -3.48
N CYS A 83 -7.97 -2.69 -4.57
CA CYS A 83 -9.36 -2.29 -4.65
C CYS A 83 -9.80 -1.30 -3.59
N ASN A 84 -9.90 -0.07 -4.00
CA ASN A 84 -10.68 0.88 -3.24
C ASN A 84 -12.15 0.55 -3.42
N GLY A 85 -12.91 0.75 -2.37
CA GLY A 85 -14.34 0.76 -2.49
C GLY A 85 -14.80 1.85 -3.47
N GLU A 86 -16.08 1.86 -3.73
CA GLU A 86 -16.67 2.92 -4.54
C GLU A 86 -16.26 4.28 -3.98
N ASN A 87 -15.70 5.12 -4.86
CA ASN A 87 -15.20 6.46 -4.50
C ASN A 87 -14.13 6.49 -3.38
N GLY A 88 -13.28 5.49 -3.29
CA GLY A 88 -12.20 5.47 -2.29
C GLY A 88 -12.63 5.06 -0.88
N ALA A 89 -13.88 4.60 -0.70
CA ALA A 89 -14.37 4.16 0.60
C ALA A 89 -13.60 2.94 1.12
N ILE A 90 -13.41 2.87 2.43
CA ILE A 90 -12.95 1.66 3.10
C ILE A 90 -14.16 0.75 3.30
N HIS A 91 -14.15 -0.45 2.70
CA HIS A 91 -15.26 -1.38 2.83
C HIS A 91 -15.22 -2.20 4.12
N SER A 92 -14.05 -2.69 4.52
CA SER A 92 -13.89 -3.52 5.70
C SER A 92 -12.57 -3.22 6.39
N MET A 93 -12.64 -2.61 7.56
CA MET A 93 -11.46 -2.39 8.38
C MET A 93 -10.90 -3.74 8.90
N ASP A 94 -11.76 -4.70 9.23
CA ASP A 94 -11.32 -6.02 9.70
C ASP A 94 -10.44 -6.71 8.65
N PHE A 95 -10.85 -6.68 7.38
CA PHE A 95 -10.04 -7.22 6.27
C PHE A 95 -8.68 -6.54 6.17
N ILE A 96 -8.64 -5.22 6.28
CA ILE A 96 -7.41 -4.43 6.20
C ILE A 96 -6.46 -4.80 7.34
N LEU A 97 -6.98 -4.92 8.56
CA LEU A 97 -6.18 -5.26 9.73
C LEU A 97 -5.65 -6.70 9.65
N ASP A 98 -6.46 -7.63 9.16
CA ASP A 98 -6.04 -9.03 8.96
C ASP A 98 -4.99 -9.13 7.83
N PHE A 99 -5.11 -8.33 6.77
CA PHE A 99 -4.09 -8.22 5.74
C PHE A 99 -2.74 -7.83 6.35
N TRP A 100 -2.69 -6.80 7.19
CA TRP A 100 -1.44 -6.36 7.80
C TRP A 100 -0.92 -7.31 8.88
N ARG A 101 -1.79 -7.99 9.61
CA ARG A 101 -1.39 -9.06 10.55
C ARG A 101 -0.76 -10.24 9.82
N PHE A 102 -1.13 -10.48 8.58
CA PHE A 102 -0.58 -11.55 7.74
C PHE A 102 0.70 -11.13 7.02
N TYR A 103 0.65 -10.03 6.26
CA TYR A 103 1.78 -9.60 5.43
C TYR A 103 2.86 -8.85 6.21
N GLY A 104 2.53 -8.15 7.26
CA GLY A 104 3.48 -7.42 8.09
C GLY A 104 4.62 -8.29 8.60
N PRO A 105 4.36 -9.36 9.36
CA PRO A 105 5.43 -10.22 9.88
C PRO A 105 6.16 -11.00 8.78
N ARG A 106 5.51 -11.24 7.62
CA ARG A 106 6.10 -11.98 6.50
C ARG A 106 7.26 -11.23 5.85
N TYR A 107 7.18 -9.91 5.77
CA TYR A 107 8.16 -9.08 5.05
C TYR A 107 8.89 -8.07 5.94
N LYS A 108 8.70 -8.09 7.25
CA LYS A 108 9.30 -7.12 8.20
C LYS A 108 10.82 -7.01 8.14
N ASP A 109 11.51 -8.07 7.72
CA ASP A 109 12.97 -8.13 7.63
C ASP A 109 13.49 -7.89 6.19
N ARG A 110 12.61 -7.52 5.25
CA ARG A 110 12.94 -7.23 3.86
C ARG A 110 13.13 -5.72 3.67
N THR A 111 14.37 -5.26 3.72
CA THR A 111 14.71 -3.81 3.72
C THR A 111 14.33 -3.06 2.45
N HIS A 112 14.05 -3.76 1.36
CA HIS A 112 13.57 -3.19 0.10
C HIS A 112 12.03 -3.20 -0.02
N VAL A 113 11.31 -3.77 0.96
CA VAL A 113 9.85 -3.77 1.00
C VAL A 113 9.37 -2.63 1.88
N LEU A 114 8.44 -1.85 1.34
CA LEU A 114 7.74 -0.78 2.03
C LEU A 114 6.25 -1.14 2.09
N PHE A 115 5.56 -0.68 3.11
CA PHE A 115 4.13 -0.88 3.26
C PHE A 115 3.40 0.44 3.06
N GLU A 116 2.40 0.43 2.19
CA GLU A 116 1.43 1.52 2.09
C GLU A 116 0.15 1.07 2.79
N SER A 117 -0.25 1.80 3.83
CA SER A 117 -1.31 1.38 4.75
C SER A 117 -2.61 1.00 4.04
N LYS A 118 -3.03 1.80 3.08
CA LYS A 118 -4.11 1.58 2.12
C LYS A 118 -4.00 2.65 1.04
N ASN A 119 -4.14 2.26 -0.22
CA ASN A 119 -4.23 3.23 -1.30
C ASN A 119 -5.57 3.97 -1.25
N GLU A 120 -5.52 5.30 -1.32
CA GLU A 120 -6.69 6.19 -1.37
C GLU A 120 -7.79 5.85 -0.35
N PRO A 121 -7.50 5.83 0.97
CA PRO A 121 -8.38 5.24 1.98
C PRO A 121 -9.56 6.10 2.43
N VAL A 122 -9.95 7.12 1.69
CA VAL A 122 -11.01 8.07 2.07
C VAL A 122 -12.21 8.02 1.16
N HIS A 123 -13.35 8.44 1.67
CA HIS A 123 -14.55 8.66 0.86
C HIS A 123 -14.31 9.80 -0.13
N PHE A 124 -14.31 9.49 -1.39
CA PHE A 124 -14.13 10.47 -2.46
C PHE A 124 -15.22 11.54 -2.46
N THR A 125 -16.41 11.22 -1.99
CA THR A 125 -17.56 12.13 -1.91
C THR A 125 -17.47 13.12 -0.75
N ALA A 126 -16.62 12.88 0.23
CA ALA A 126 -16.37 13.83 1.28
C ALA A 126 -15.54 14.98 0.73
N ALA A 127 -16.13 16.16 0.63
CA ALA A 127 -15.38 17.39 0.28
C ALA A 127 -14.30 17.70 1.32
N HIS A 128 -14.35 17.05 2.47
CA HIS A 128 -13.48 17.25 3.62
C HIS A 128 -13.20 15.90 4.31
N TRP A 129 -12.00 15.78 4.85
CA TRP A 129 -11.60 14.72 5.75
C TRP A 129 -12.50 14.68 6.97
N VAL A 130 -12.94 13.50 7.32
CA VAL A 130 -13.64 13.29 8.57
C VAL A 130 -12.66 12.70 9.60
N PRO A 131 -12.85 12.96 10.91
CA PRO A 131 -11.97 12.41 11.95
C PRO A 131 -11.77 10.90 11.84
N LYS A 132 -12.78 10.17 11.42
CA LYS A 132 -12.72 8.73 11.23
C LYS A 132 -11.66 8.29 10.22
N ASP A 133 -11.40 9.05 9.17
CA ASP A 133 -10.36 8.70 8.18
C ASP A 133 -8.97 8.70 8.84
N TRP A 134 -8.74 9.62 9.76
CA TRP A 134 -7.49 9.70 10.51
C TRP A 134 -7.38 8.63 11.59
N GLU A 135 -8.50 8.32 12.26
CA GLU A 135 -8.57 7.20 13.22
C GLU A 135 -8.29 5.87 12.52
N ASP A 136 -8.87 5.65 11.35
CA ASP A 136 -8.62 4.46 10.53
C ASP A 136 -7.14 4.38 10.08
N GLN A 137 -6.53 5.51 9.70
CA GLN A 137 -5.09 5.57 9.40
C GLN A 137 -4.23 5.19 10.61
N MET A 138 -4.58 5.70 11.79
CA MET A 138 -3.87 5.34 13.03
C MET A 138 -3.98 3.85 13.32
N LEU A 139 -5.18 3.29 13.20
CA LEU A 139 -5.41 1.86 13.44
C LEU A 139 -4.62 0.96 12.49
N MET A 140 -4.56 1.34 11.21
CA MET A 140 -3.71 0.66 10.21
C MET A 140 -2.22 0.78 10.58
N TYR A 141 -1.76 1.99 10.91
CA TYR A 141 -0.38 2.24 11.30
C TYR A 141 0.02 1.42 12.52
N GLU A 142 -0.78 1.43 13.59
CA GLU A 142 -0.52 0.68 14.81
C GLU A 142 -0.45 -0.84 14.55
N THR A 143 -1.36 -1.34 13.71
CA THR A 143 -1.37 -2.76 13.32
C THR A 143 -0.12 -3.13 12.55
N ILE A 144 0.31 -2.31 11.60
CA ILE A 144 1.56 -2.51 10.86
C ILE A 144 2.75 -2.45 11.81
N ARG A 145 2.83 -1.47 12.70
CA ARG A 145 3.93 -1.30 13.65
C ARG A 145 4.05 -2.48 14.62
N ALA A 146 2.93 -3.00 15.10
CA ALA A 146 2.94 -4.20 15.95
C ALA A 146 3.52 -5.43 15.23
N ALA A 147 3.27 -5.55 13.94
CA ALA A 147 3.71 -6.67 13.11
C ALA A 147 5.11 -6.47 12.51
N ALA A 148 5.47 -5.24 12.17
CA ALA A 148 6.68 -4.86 11.45
C ALA A 148 7.25 -3.53 11.98
N PRO A 149 7.91 -3.53 13.15
CA PRO A 149 8.27 -2.31 13.88
C PRO A 149 9.23 -1.37 13.15
N HIS A 150 10.03 -1.89 12.21
CA HIS A 150 11.07 -1.12 11.52
C HIS A 150 10.83 -0.92 10.01
N THR A 151 9.78 -1.50 9.47
CA THR A 151 9.46 -1.33 8.04
C THR A 151 8.99 0.10 7.77
N MET A 152 9.42 0.69 6.66
CA MET A 152 8.92 1.98 6.21
C MET A 152 7.43 1.88 5.89
N VAL A 153 6.63 2.76 6.46
CA VAL A 153 5.18 2.85 6.21
C VAL A 153 4.85 4.14 5.47
N LEU A 154 4.15 4.00 4.37
CA LEU A 154 3.60 5.12 3.61
C LEU A 154 2.17 5.37 4.08
N LEU A 155 1.89 6.59 4.46
CA LEU A 155 0.61 7.05 4.99
C LEU A 155 0.06 8.17 4.11
N LEU A 156 -1.23 8.40 4.18
CA LEU A 156 -1.87 9.53 3.54
C LEU A 156 -1.85 9.53 2.01
N SER A 157 -1.76 8.36 1.36
CA SER A 157 -1.86 8.29 -0.09
C SER A 157 -3.29 8.58 -0.58
N TYR A 158 -3.76 9.76 -0.30
CA TYR A 158 -5.13 10.17 -0.53
C TYR A 158 -5.33 10.92 -1.85
N MET A 159 -6.43 10.70 -2.52
CA MET A 159 -6.90 11.58 -3.58
C MET A 159 -7.17 13.03 -3.10
N GLY A 160 -7.23 13.26 -1.79
CA GLY A 160 -7.53 14.54 -1.18
C GLY A 160 -6.37 15.55 -1.12
N PHE A 161 -5.19 15.24 -1.61
CA PHE A 161 -4.04 16.19 -1.66
C PHE A 161 -4.33 17.51 -2.37
N ARG A 162 -5.36 17.56 -3.18
CA ARG A 162 -5.85 18.76 -3.85
C ARG A 162 -6.52 19.79 -2.92
N TYR A 163 -6.80 19.43 -1.67
CA TYR A 163 -7.41 20.35 -0.70
C TYR A 163 -6.33 21.02 0.13
N GLU A 164 -6.29 22.36 0.08
CA GLU A 164 -5.35 23.15 0.86
C GLU A 164 -5.47 22.84 2.37
N GLY A 165 -4.36 22.60 3.00
CA GLY A 165 -4.28 22.30 4.43
C GLY A 165 -4.61 20.87 4.84
N ALA A 166 -5.25 20.06 4.00
CA ALA A 166 -5.67 18.70 4.36
C ALA A 166 -4.49 17.82 4.79
N VAL A 167 -3.40 17.83 4.05
CA VAL A 167 -2.19 17.07 4.39
C VAL A 167 -1.60 17.53 5.71
N SER A 168 -1.49 18.85 5.90
CA SER A 168 -0.93 19.42 7.14
C SER A 168 -1.77 19.07 8.36
N ASP A 169 -3.09 19.07 8.22
CA ASP A 169 -4.02 18.71 9.31
C ASP A 169 -3.93 17.23 9.64
N ALA A 170 -3.87 16.36 8.62
CA ALA A 170 -3.71 14.93 8.82
C ALA A 170 -2.34 14.59 9.44
N VAL A 171 -1.26 15.17 8.93
CA VAL A 171 0.09 14.99 9.52
C VAL A 171 0.12 15.44 10.97
N ARG A 172 -0.49 16.59 11.29
CA ARG A 172 -0.58 17.08 12.66
C ARG A 172 -1.35 16.11 13.55
N TYR A 173 -2.49 15.60 13.08
CA TYR A 173 -3.28 14.60 13.81
C TYR A 173 -2.45 13.34 14.07
N LEU A 174 -1.87 12.74 13.05
CA LEU A 174 -1.09 11.52 13.16
C LEU A 174 0.14 11.69 14.08
N THR A 175 0.82 12.84 13.98
CA THR A 175 1.95 13.17 14.87
C THR A 175 1.51 13.24 16.33
N THR A 176 0.40 13.90 16.62
CA THR A 176 -0.11 14.02 17.99
C THR A 176 -0.65 12.72 18.55
N HIS A 177 -0.97 11.75 17.70
CA HIS A 177 -1.42 10.41 18.09
C HIS A 177 -0.32 9.35 18.06
N GLY A 178 0.95 9.76 17.86
CA GLY A 178 2.09 8.89 18.09
C GLY A 178 2.72 8.24 16.87
N VAL A 179 2.45 8.74 15.67
CA VAL A 179 3.19 8.28 14.48
C VAL A 179 4.66 8.66 14.61
N ASP A 180 5.54 7.66 14.54
CA ASP A 180 6.98 7.84 14.44
C ASP A 180 7.40 8.02 12.97
N TRP A 181 7.68 9.26 12.60
CA TRP A 181 8.09 9.64 11.25
C TRP A 181 9.53 9.23 10.90
N SER A 182 10.29 8.63 11.80
CA SER A 182 11.61 8.07 11.46
C SER A 182 11.51 6.89 10.49
N ASN A 183 10.39 6.16 10.53
CA ASN A 183 10.08 5.02 9.66
C ASN A 183 8.69 5.16 9.01
N ALA A 184 8.21 6.37 8.83
CA ALA A 184 6.98 6.66 8.11
C ALA A 184 7.18 7.84 7.18
N ALA A 185 6.39 7.90 6.13
CA ALA A 185 6.38 9.01 5.19
C ALA A 185 4.97 9.26 4.67
N VAL A 186 4.76 10.47 4.16
CA VAL A 186 3.56 10.81 3.39
C VAL A 186 3.74 10.34 1.96
N ALA A 187 2.75 9.66 1.40
CA ALA A 187 2.70 9.18 0.03
C ALA A 187 1.60 9.87 -0.78
#